data_199b6aa401dd01f8f5f6a7bd50ca8d9a
#
_entry.id   199b6aa401dd01f8f5f6a7bd50ca8d9a
#
_cell.length_a   1.000
_cell.length_b   1.000
_cell.length_c   1.000
_cell.angle_alpha   90.00
_cell.angle_beta   90.00
_cell.angle_gamma   90.00
#
_symmetry.space_group_name_H-M   'P 1'
#
loop_
_entity.id
_entity.type
_entity.pdbx_description
1 polymer ?
#
loop_
_entity_poly.entity_id
_entity_poly.type
_entity_poly.pdbx_seq_one_letter_code
_entity_poly.pdbx_strand_id
1 'polypeptide(L)'
;YTQRDVYNWLKNDLALMKKDQALVLFNHDLFTPSDNFVFKADKKDILDLRTFNTKAQIYGHMHYNYVRNQKGIYTICTGTLDKGGIDHSPSSFRDIKIDANDHLTTQLRYTFIEPQIAIVSPMKNQATPIHPETGNQFPVSVNTYNSQAKTSSVSYVLSNPEDNREIAKGNLSPLTDWNWSGNIQIPANENGKKLNLTVTSSFNDGKEATATSQFLYQKDFKSTAIAGKDWNTLLQNASHSGGINDSQIKLPLQLQWTANTGSNIFMTSPLIARQKVFIA
;
A
#
# COMPACT_ATOMS: atom_id res chain seq x y z
N TYR A 1 14.54 23.12 26.37
CA TYR A 1 15.56 23.49 25.39
C TYR A 1 14.97 24.44 24.37
N THR A 2 15.71 25.51 24.02
CA THR A 2 15.31 26.44 22.96
C THR A 2 15.78 25.95 21.58
N GLN A 3 15.27 26.53 20.51
CA GLN A 3 15.77 26.28 19.15
C GLN A 3 17.28 26.56 19.04
N ARG A 4 17.77 27.55 19.77
CA ARG A 4 19.21 27.92 19.86
C ARG A 4 20.03 26.81 20.50
N ASP A 5 19.57 26.21 21.57
CA ASP A 5 20.28 25.13 22.25
C ASP A 5 20.40 23.91 21.31
N VAL A 6 19.33 23.55 20.60
CA VAL A 6 19.34 22.47 19.62
C VAL A 6 20.29 22.77 18.47
N TYR A 7 20.32 24.01 17.97
CA TYR A 7 21.23 24.43 16.92
C TYR A 7 22.71 24.29 17.36
N ASN A 8 23.04 24.79 18.52
CA ASN A 8 24.44 24.75 19.04
C ASN A 8 24.88 23.30 19.26
N TRP A 9 24.01 22.47 19.84
CA TRP A 9 24.30 21.06 20.04
C TRP A 9 24.51 20.36 18.69
N LEU A 10 23.57 20.49 17.75
CA LEU A 10 23.64 19.84 16.44
C LEU A 10 24.85 20.29 15.62
N LYS A 11 25.17 21.59 15.64
CA LYS A 11 26.35 22.14 14.98
C LYS A 11 27.66 21.54 15.53
N ASN A 12 27.75 21.40 16.85
CA ASN A 12 28.93 20.81 17.49
C ASN A 12 29.04 19.32 17.18
N ASP A 13 27.95 18.59 17.20
CA ASP A 13 27.88 17.16 16.89
C ASP A 13 28.28 16.89 15.43
N LEU A 14 27.71 17.64 14.50
CA LEU A 14 28.05 17.56 13.08
C LEU A 14 29.52 17.90 12.76
N ALA A 15 30.16 18.77 13.57
CA ALA A 15 31.58 19.10 13.42
C ALA A 15 32.50 17.92 13.73
N LEU A 16 32.03 16.91 14.45
CA LEU A 16 32.78 15.70 14.76
C LEU A 16 32.69 14.63 13.68
N MET A 17 31.78 14.81 12.71
CA MET A 17 31.57 13.82 11.65
C MET A 17 32.72 13.81 10.64
N LYS A 18 33.06 12.61 10.15
CA LYS A 18 33.90 12.47 8.96
C LYS A 18 33.12 12.91 7.71
N LYS A 19 33.85 13.44 6.72
CA LYS A 19 33.26 14.07 5.53
C LYS A 19 32.24 13.19 4.79
N ASP A 20 32.48 11.89 4.71
CA ASP A 20 31.65 10.95 3.94
C ASP A 20 30.78 10.07 4.85
N GLN A 21 30.73 10.36 6.13
CA GLN A 21 29.93 9.60 7.10
C GLN A 21 28.45 9.83 6.84
N ALA A 22 27.66 8.73 6.76
CA ALA A 22 26.21 8.80 6.64
C ALA A 22 25.57 9.45 7.88
N LEU A 23 24.69 10.40 7.67
CA LEU A 23 23.94 11.10 8.71
C LEU A 23 22.48 10.64 8.71
N VAL A 24 22.01 10.20 9.87
CA VAL A 24 20.59 9.97 10.15
C VAL A 24 20.21 10.74 11.40
N LEU A 25 19.18 11.56 11.29
CA LEU A 25 18.67 12.36 12.41
C LEU A 25 17.43 11.69 13.00
N PHE A 26 17.41 11.64 14.34
CA PHE A 26 16.26 11.15 15.10
C PHE A 26 15.78 12.25 16.04
N ASN A 27 14.50 12.55 15.99
CA ASN A 27 13.87 13.54 16.86
C ASN A 27 12.39 13.22 17.06
N HIS A 28 11.77 13.79 18.08
CA HIS A 28 10.35 13.59 18.31
C HIS A 28 9.52 14.42 17.33
N ASP A 29 9.80 15.71 17.23
CA ASP A 29 9.13 16.63 16.30
C ASP A 29 9.95 16.86 15.04
N LEU A 30 9.28 17.03 13.91
CA LEU A 30 9.93 17.42 12.67
C LEU A 30 10.47 18.86 12.81
N PHE A 31 11.76 19.03 12.99
CA PHE A 31 12.39 20.33 13.23
C PHE A 31 12.87 21.06 11.97
N THR A 32 12.87 20.39 10.82
CA THR A 32 13.03 21.04 9.52
C THR A 32 11.79 20.80 8.65
N PRO A 33 11.43 21.74 7.78
CA PRO A 33 10.44 21.43 6.76
C PRO A 33 10.83 20.18 5.96
N SER A 34 9.86 19.29 5.70
CA SER A 34 10.11 18.01 5.05
C SER A 34 10.63 18.11 3.61
N ASP A 35 10.65 19.29 3.05
CA ASP A 35 11.03 19.57 1.67
C ASP A 35 12.34 20.31 1.49
N ASN A 36 12.92 20.86 2.54
CA ASN A 36 14.14 21.66 2.41
C ASN A 36 15.32 21.25 3.29
N PHE A 37 15.13 20.44 4.34
CA PHE A 37 16.16 19.96 5.26
C PHE A 37 17.06 21.06 5.85
N VAL A 38 16.51 22.24 6.06
CA VAL A 38 17.23 23.39 6.57
C VAL A 38 16.74 23.73 7.98
N PHE A 39 17.62 23.59 8.96
CA PHE A 39 17.34 24.00 10.34
C PHE A 39 17.80 25.44 10.57
N LYS A 40 16.90 26.26 11.10
CA LYS A 40 17.16 27.68 11.37
C LYS A 40 16.91 27.98 12.83
N ALA A 41 17.96 28.39 13.56
CA ALA A 41 17.79 28.92 14.90
C ALA A 41 17.35 30.38 14.86
N ASP A 42 17.83 31.14 13.87
CA ASP A 42 17.41 32.50 13.53
C ASP A 42 17.79 32.84 12.07
N LYS A 43 17.80 34.13 11.72
CA LYS A 43 18.11 34.58 10.36
C LYS A 43 19.57 34.32 9.92
N LYS A 44 20.51 34.19 10.85
CA LYS A 44 21.94 34.02 10.59
C LYS A 44 22.43 32.61 10.85
N ASP A 45 21.89 31.96 11.87
CA ASP A 45 22.29 30.62 12.28
C ASP A 45 21.46 29.56 11.60
N ILE A 46 21.98 29.08 10.48
CA ILE A 46 21.32 28.15 9.56
C ILE A 46 22.21 26.92 9.36
N LEU A 47 21.63 25.74 9.49
CA LEU A 47 22.27 24.46 9.15
C LEU A 47 21.51 23.86 7.97
N ASP A 48 22.19 23.69 6.85
CA ASP A 48 21.65 22.98 5.69
C ASP A 48 22.13 21.54 5.75
N LEU A 49 21.24 20.64 6.13
CA LEU A 49 21.55 19.21 6.29
C LEU A 49 21.86 18.51 4.96
N ARG A 50 21.53 19.13 3.82
CA ARG A 50 21.85 18.61 2.48
C ARG A 50 23.34 18.74 2.14
N THR A 51 24.10 19.54 2.90
CA THR A 51 25.55 19.70 2.74
C THR A 51 26.35 18.55 3.38
N PHE A 52 25.67 17.69 4.14
CA PHE A 52 26.21 16.47 4.73
C PHE A 52 25.74 15.25 3.93
N ASN A 53 26.33 14.08 4.19
CA ASN A 53 25.85 12.80 3.62
C ASN A 53 24.57 12.35 4.34
N THR A 54 23.54 13.21 4.33
CA THR A 54 22.26 12.96 5.01
C THR A 54 21.44 11.93 4.27
N LYS A 55 21.05 10.86 4.97
CA LYS A 55 20.21 9.77 4.44
C LYS A 55 18.78 9.89 4.87
N ALA A 56 18.53 10.27 6.12
CA ALA A 56 17.17 10.38 6.62
C ALA A 56 17.04 11.37 7.77
N GLN A 57 15.82 11.89 7.90
CA GLN A 57 15.27 12.54 9.07
C GLN A 57 14.08 11.71 9.54
N ILE A 58 14.18 11.13 10.74
CA ILE A 58 13.21 10.20 11.31
C ILE A 58 12.58 10.86 12.53
N TYR A 59 11.26 10.91 12.58
CA TYR A 59 10.53 11.61 13.62
C TYR A 59 9.23 10.88 14.00
N GLY A 60 8.64 11.26 15.14
CA GLY A 60 7.38 10.75 15.65
C GLY A 60 6.29 11.82 15.67
N HIS A 61 5.73 12.11 16.87
CA HIS A 61 4.76 13.16 17.20
C HIS A 61 3.42 13.07 16.44
N MET A 62 3.45 13.00 15.14
CA MET A 62 2.26 13.11 14.27
C MET A 62 1.39 11.86 14.26
N HIS A 63 1.81 10.76 14.89
CA HIS A 63 1.08 9.50 15.01
C HIS A 63 0.51 8.98 13.68
N TYR A 64 1.27 9.06 12.60
CA TYR A 64 0.94 8.45 11.31
C TYR A 64 2.17 7.84 10.64
N ASN A 65 1.94 6.98 9.67
CA ASN A 65 3.00 6.36 8.89
C ASN A 65 3.25 7.16 7.62
N TYR A 66 4.44 7.73 7.49
CA TYR A 66 4.82 8.56 6.36
C TYR A 66 6.25 8.28 5.92
N VAL A 67 6.45 8.15 4.62
CA VAL A 67 7.78 8.03 4.02
C VAL A 67 7.82 8.86 2.75
N ARG A 68 8.78 9.74 2.66
CA ARG A 68 9.04 10.54 1.47
C ARG A 68 10.54 10.52 1.17
N ASN A 69 10.88 10.27 -0.09
CA ASN A 69 12.25 10.40 -0.59
C ASN A 69 12.35 11.67 -1.43
N GLN A 70 13.29 12.53 -1.10
CA GLN A 70 13.57 13.77 -1.82
C GLN A 70 15.04 13.82 -2.19
N LYS A 71 15.33 13.47 -3.44
CA LYS A 71 16.70 13.46 -3.98
C LYS A 71 17.69 12.63 -3.15
N GLY A 72 17.24 11.47 -2.65
CA GLY A 72 18.06 10.55 -1.86
C GLY A 72 17.98 10.74 -0.35
N ILE A 73 17.33 11.80 0.16
CA ILE A 73 17.13 12.02 1.59
C ILE A 73 15.69 11.61 1.94
N TYR A 74 15.56 10.77 2.95
CA TYR A 74 14.25 10.30 3.42
C TYR A 74 13.74 11.18 4.58
N THR A 75 12.45 11.48 4.52
CA THR A 75 11.68 11.95 5.68
C THR A 75 10.75 10.83 6.10
N ILE A 76 10.90 10.35 7.34
CA ILE A 76 10.18 9.18 7.84
C ILE A 76 9.49 9.55 9.15
N CYS A 77 8.16 9.36 9.20
CA CYS A 77 7.37 9.38 10.42
C CYS A 77 6.79 7.99 10.67
N THR A 78 6.73 7.58 11.94
CA THR A 78 6.13 6.30 12.32
C THR A 78 4.93 6.51 13.23
N GLY A 79 3.94 5.62 13.11
CA GLY A 79 2.86 5.49 14.08
C GLY A 79 3.36 5.02 15.45
N THR A 80 2.47 5.01 16.42
CA THR A 80 2.80 4.54 17.77
C THR A 80 2.74 3.02 17.88
N LEU A 81 3.56 2.45 18.76
CA LEU A 81 3.63 0.99 18.98
C LEU A 81 2.39 0.41 19.66
N ASP A 82 1.63 1.22 20.39
CA ASP A 82 0.56 0.76 21.29
C ASP A 82 -0.85 1.21 20.87
N LYS A 83 -0.99 2.32 20.16
CA LYS A 83 -2.28 2.95 19.89
C LYS A 83 -2.64 3.04 18.40
N GLY A 84 -1.70 2.73 17.52
CA GLY A 84 -1.86 2.96 16.09
C GLY A 84 -1.76 4.44 15.72
N GLY A 85 -2.16 4.75 14.51
CA GLY A 85 -2.06 6.08 13.92
C GLY A 85 -3.37 6.86 13.92
N ILE A 86 -3.28 8.19 13.81
CA ILE A 86 -4.44 9.06 13.54
C ILE A 86 -4.99 8.83 12.13
N ASP A 87 -4.23 8.17 11.28
CA ASP A 87 -4.61 7.69 9.95
C ASP A 87 -5.37 6.36 9.98
N HIS A 88 -5.79 5.92 11.17
CA HIS A 88 -6.44 4.64 11.43
C HIS A 88 -5.58 3.42 11.10
N SER A 89 -4.27 3.57 10.92
CA SER A 89 -3.35 2.45 10.81
C SER A 89 -3.23 1.71 12.15
N PRO A 90 -3.04 0.39 12.13
CA PRO A 90 -2.72 -0.36 13.36
C PRO A 90 -1.41 0.12 13.99
N SER A 91 -1.23 -0.23 15.26
CA SER A 91 0.05 -0.07 15.98
C SER A 91 1.21 -0.63 15.16
N SER A 92 2.31 0.12 15.06
CA SER A 92 3.36 -0.22 14.10
C SER A 92 4.73 0.29 14.50
N PHE A 93 5.76 -0.29 13.87
CA PHE A 93 7.14 0.17 13.90
C PHE A 93 7.76 0.04 12.51
N ARG A 94 8.96 0.61 12.33
CA ARG A 94 9.72 0.49 11.09
C ARG A 94 11.07 -0.13 11.31
N ASP A 95 11.38 -1.11 10.46
CA ASP A 95 12.75 -1.52 10.21
C ASP A 95 13.38 -0.55 9.24
N ILE A 96 14.54 -0.02 9.58
CA ILE A 96 15.33 0.85 8.71
C ILE A 96 16.72 0.25 8.60
N LYS A 97 17.19 0.03 7.39
CA LYS A 97 18.50 -0.52 7.08
C LYS A 97 19.26 0.42 6.16
N ILE A 98 20.54 0.62 6.46
CA ILE A 98 21.47 1.31 5.57
C ILE A 98 22.54 0.28 5.22
N ASP A 99 22.72 0.03 3.93
CA ASP A 99 23.73 -0.92 3.45
C ASP A 99 25.14 -0.29 3.36
N ALA A 100 26.11 -1.10 2.97
CA ALA A 100 27.52 -0.65 2.85
C ALA A 100 27.71 0.41 1.73
N ASN A 101 26.75 0.60 0.86
CA ASN A 101 26.74 1.62 -0.20
C ASN A 101 25.86 2.82 0.18
N ASP A 102 25.52 2.96 1.45
CA ASP A 102 24.67 4.04 2.00
C ASP A 102 23.24 4.06 1.45
N HIS A 103 22.72 2.96 0.90
CA HIS A 103 21.32 2.88 0.48
C HIS A 103 20.43 2.60 1.67
N LEU A 104 19.43 3.46 1.87
CA LEU A 104 18.44 3.29 2.91
C LEU A 104 17.23 2.52 2.37
N THR A 105 16.85 1.46 3.09
CA THR A 105 15.59 0.76 2.89
C THR A 105 14.76 0.82 4.16
N THR A 106 13.43 0.85 4.02
CA THR A 106 12.52 0.89 5.17
C THR A 106 11.34 -0.02 4.95
N GLN A 107 10.97 -0.77 5.98
CA GLN A 107 9.84 -1.68 5.99
C GLN A 107 8.93 -1.37 7.18
N LEU A 108 7.64 -1.15 6.91
CA LEU A 108 6.63 -0.99 7.95
C LEU A 108 6.19 -2.36 8.46
N ARG A 109 6.15 -2.51 9.80
CA ARG A 109 5.62 -3.69 10.48
C ARG A 109 4.51 -3.28 11.44
N TYR A 110 3.37 -3.96 11.34
CA TYR A 110 2.27 -3.80 12.30
C TYR A 110 2.46 -4.74 13.47
N THR A 111 2.05 -4.29 14.66
CA THR A 111 2.09 -5.08 15.90
C THR A 111 0.71 -5.66 16.19
N PHE A 112 0.66 -6.72 17.00
CA PHE A 112 -0.58 -7.31 17.55
C PHE A 112 -1.58 -7.83 16.50
N ILE A 113 -1.11 -8.16 15.30
CA ILE A 113 -1.94 -8.76 14.25
C ILE A 113 -1.64 -10.26 14.20
N GLU A 114 -2.64 -11.07 14.55
CA GLU A 114 -2.59 -12.52 14.43
C GLU A 114 -2.58 -12.97 12.95
N PRO A 115 -2.17 -14.22 12.66
CA PRO A 115 -2.19 -14.74 11.30
C PRO A 115 -3.54 -14.53 10.62
N GLN A 116 -3.52 -13.81 9.51
CA GLN A 116 -4.74 -13.53 8.74
C GLN A 116 -4.47 -13.47 7.25
N ILE A 117 -5.55 -13.70 6.49
CA ILE A 117 -5.56 -13.64 5.05
C ILE A 117 -6.89 -13.04 4.58
N ALA A 118 -6.82 -12.19 3.57
CA ALA A 118 -7.98 -11.61 2.92
C ALA A 118 -7.85 -11.70 1.40
N ILE A 119 -8.85 -12.30 0.74
CA ILE A 119 -8.91 -12.34 -0.72
C ILE A 119 -9.41 -10.98 -1.19
N VAL A 120 -8.55 -10.23 -1.88
CA VAL A 120 -8.85 -8.92 -2.44
C VAL A 120 -9.56 -9.06 -3.79
N SER A 121 -9.13 -10.02 -4.59
CA SER A 121 -9.76 -10.38 -5.87
C SER A 121 -9.63 -11.91 -6.09
N PRO A 122 -10.69 -12.58 -6.47
CA PRO A 122 -12.09 -12.13 -6.69
C PRO A 122 -12.81 -11.85 -5.37
N MET A 123 -13.66 -10.84 -5.35
CA MET A 123 -14.49 -10.55 -4.18
C MET A 123 -15.69 -11.50 -4.12
N LYS A 124 -16.14 -11.78 -2.90
CA LYS A 124 -17.25 -12.68 -2.62
C LYS A 124 -18.55 -12.21 -3.29
N ASN A 125 -19.29 -13.14 -3.90
CA ASN A 125 -20.59 -12.93 -4.55
C ASN A 125 -20.59 -11.97 -5.75
N GLN A 126 -19.43 -11.78 -6.38
CA GLN A 126 -19.34 -10.90 -7.54
C GLN A 126 -19.10 -11.68 -8.84
N ALA A 127 -19.60 -11.12 -9.93
CA ALA A 127 -19.16 -11.51 -11.26
C ALA A 127 -17.76 -10.91 -11.49
N THR A 128 -16.85 -11.74 -11.89
CA THR A 128 -15.48 -11.26 -12.10
C THR A 128 -15.16 -11.31 -13.58
N PRO A 129 -14.96 -10.14 -14.20
CA PRO A 129 -14.56 -10.05 -15.58
C PRO A 129 -13.15 -10.60 -15.77
N ILE A 130 -12.94 -11.34 -16.85
CA ILE A 130 -11.61 -11.60 -17.36
C ILE A 130 -11.21 -10.42 -18.23
N HIS A 131 -10.01 -9.90 -18.03
CA HIS A 131 -9.45 -8.97 -18.98
C HIS A 131 -9.05 -9.73 -20.26
N PRO A 132 -9.57 -9.38 -21.44
CA PRO A 132 -9.23 -10.07 -22.69
C PRO A 132 -7.72 -10.08 -22.99
N GLU A 133 -7.00 -9.11 -22.45
CA GLU A 133 -5.56 -8.95 -22.58
C GLU A 133 -4.75 -10.06 -21.90
N THR A 134 -5.34 -10.79 -20.97
CA THR A 134 -4.66 -11.84 -20.19
C THR A 134 -4.91 -13.27 -20.70
N GLY A 135 -5.59 -13.46 -21.83
CA GLY A 135 -5.70 -14.75 -22.51
C GLY A 135 -6.40 -15.87 -21.71
N ASN A 136 -7.57 -15.64 -21.15
CA ASN A 136 -8.33 -16.56 -20.27
C ASN A 136 -7.71 -16.75 -18.87
N GLN A 137 -6.76 -15.93 -18.48
CA GLN A 137 -6.22 -15.93 -17.14
C GLN A 137 -7.03 -15.02 -16.23
N PHE A 138 -7.24 -15.50 -15.04
CA PHE A 138 -8.02 -14.86 -14.01
C PHE A 138 -7.10 -14.30 -12.92
N PRO A 139 -7.05 -12.99 -12.70
CA PRO A 139 -6.15 -12.40 -11.71
C PRO A 139 -6.66 -12.64 -10.29
N VAL A 140 -5.78 -13.16 -9.44
CA VAL A 140 -6.00 -13.34 -8.01
C VAL A 140 -5.08 -12.41 -7.24
N SER A 141 -5.61 -11.74 -6.23
CA SER A 141 -4.85 -10.91 -5.30
C SER A 141 -5.29 -11.20 -3.87
N VAL A 142 -4.32 -11.36 -3.00
CA VAL A 142 -4.52 -11.78 -1.62
C VAL A 142 -3.62 -10.92 -0.73
N ASN A 143 -4.18 -10.40 0.36
CA ASN A 143 -3.39 -9.81 1.45
C ASN A 143 -3.27 -10.81 2.58
N THR A 144 -2.05 -11.03 3.07
CA THR A 144 -1.75 -11.91 4.19
C THR A 144 -0.75 -11.26 5.12
N TYR A 145 -0.96 -11.41 6.44
CA TYR A 145 -0.11 -10.80 7.43
C TYR A 145 -0.11 -11.56 8.76
N ASN A 146 1.04 -11.56 9.42
CA ASN A 146 1.24 -11.98 10.80
C ASN A 146 2.34 -11.09 11.41
N SER A 147 2.08 -10.48 12.57
CA SER A 147 3.06 -9.63 13.24
C SER A 147 4.29 -10.38 13.70
N GLN A 148 4.15 -11.66 14.04
CA GLN A 148 5.21 -12.49 14.63
C GLN A 148 6.12 -13.13 13.58
N ALA A 149 5.59 -13.39 12.37
CA ALA A 149 6.32 -14.12 11.35
C ALA A 149 6.01 -13.62 9.94
N LYS A 150 6.97 -13.75 9.04
CA LYS A 150 6.74 -13.46 7.61
C LYS A 150 5.95 -14.60 6.97
N THR A 151 5.14 -14.24 5.97
CA THR A 151 4.51 -15.22 5.09
C THR A 151 5.59 -15.93 4.27
N SER A 152 5.61 -17.24 4.31
CA SER A 152 6.54 -18.09 3.58
C SER A 152 5.99 -18.54 2.22
N SER A 153 4.68 -18.81 2.17
CA SER A 153 4.00 -19.22 0.94
C SER A 153 2.51 -18.88 0.99
N VAL A 154 1.92 -18.74 -0.19
CA VAL A 154 0.46 -18.64 -0.35
C VAL A 154 0.04 -19.60 -1.44
N SER A 155 -0.76 -20.59 -1.11
CA SER A 155 -1.33 -21.56 -2.03
C SER A 155 -2.82 -21.30 -2.27
N TYR A 156 -3.32 -21.79 -3.40
CA TYR A 156 -4.75 -21.72 -3.71
C TYR A 156 -5.29 -23.02 -4.26
N VAL A 157 -6.59 -23.22 -4.04
CA VAL A 157 -7.41 -24.25 -4.67
C VAL A 157 -8.66 -23.58 -5.22
N LEU A 158 -8.90 -23.76 -6.51
CA LEU A 158 -10.14 -23.37 -7.17
C LEU A 158 -11.01 -24.61 -7.35
N SER A 159 -12.25 -24.55 -6.91
CA SER A 159 -13.17 -25.69 -6.98
C SER A 159 -14.57 -25.27 -7.43
N ASN A 160 -15.31 -26.23 -7.96
CA ASN A 160 -16.74 -26.09 -8.19
C ASN A 160 -17.50 -26.48 -6.91
N PRO A 161 -18.31 -25.59 -6.31
CA PRO A 161 -19.03 -25.88 -5.07
C PRO A 161 -20.16 -26.90 -5.23
N GLU A 162 -20.65 -27.18 -6.46
CA GLU A 162 -21.74 -28.11 -6.68
C GLU A 162 -21.34 -29.59 -6.57
N ASP A 163 -20.11 -29.90 -7.02
CA ASP A 163 -19.54 -31.26 -7.03
C ASP A 163 -18.23 -31.40 -6.25
N ASN A 164 -17.77 -30.32 -5.61
CA ASN A 164 -16.49 -30.23 -4.90
C ASN A 164 -15.26 -30.58 -5.78
N ARG A 165 -15.40 -30.54 -7.08
CA ARG A 165 -14.32 -30.87 -8.02
C ARG A 165 -13.25 -29.77 -8.03
N GLU A 166 -12.00 -30.18 -7.82
CA GLU A 166 -10.85 -29.32 -8.02
C GLU A 166 -10.72 -28.95 -9.52
N ILE A 167 -10.65 -27.65 -9.80
CA ILE A 167 -10.50 -27.10 -11.15
C ILE A 167 -9.03 -26.72 -11.39
N ALA A 168 -8.42 -26.07 -10.42
CA ALA A 168 -7.03 -25.65 -10.47
C ALA A 168 -6.45 -25.51 -9.05
N LYS A 169 -5.16 -25.70 -8.93
CA LYS A 169 -4.40 -25.39 -7.71
C LYS A 169 -3.02 -24.89 -8.04
N GLY A 170 -2.40 -24.18 -7.12
CA GLY A 170 -1.05 -23.68 -7.30
C GLY A 170 -0.64 -22.71 -6.18
N ASN A 171 0.43 -21.98 -6.47
CA ASN A 171 0.95 -20.97 -5.55
C ASN A 171 0.83 -19.56 -6.15
N LEU A 172 0.64 -18.58 -5.30
CA LEU A 172 0.75 -17.16 -5.64
C LEU A 172 2.18 -16.67 -5.41
N SER A 173 2.53 -15.58 -6.07
CA SER A 173 3.84 -14.94 -5.94
C SER A 173 3.74 -13.67 -5.08
N PRO A 174 4.75 -13.35 -4.26
CA PRO A 174 4.75 -12.12 -3.49
C PRO A 174 4.91 -10.91 -4.41
N LEU A 175 4.02 -9.94 -4.25
CA LEU A 175 4.10 -8.64 -4.93
C LEU A 175 4.66 -7.57 -3.98
N THR A 176 4.27 -7.62 -2.71
CA THR A 176 4.80 -6.80 -1.62
C THR A 176 4.99 -7.68 -0.38
N ASP A 177 5.40 -7.09 0.74
CA ASP A 177 5.58 -7.82 2.01
C ASP A 177 4.33 -8.53 2.52
N TRP A 178 3.14 -8.08 2.12
CA TRP A 178 1.85 -8.64 2.54
C TRP A 178 0.86 -8.90 1.40
N ASN A 179 1.17 -8.52 0.17
CA ASN A 179 0.32 -8.82 -0.98
C ASN A 179 0.94 -9.90 -1.85
N TRP A 180 0.15 -10.90 -2.16
CA TRP A 180 0.49 -12.02 -3.03
C TRP A 180 -0.49 -12.06 -4.19
N SER A 181 0.01 -12.33 -5.38
CA SER A 181 -0.82 -12.32 -6.58
C SER A 181 -0.40 -13.41 -7.57
N GLY A 182 -1.31 -13.69 -8.49
CA GLY A 182 -1.08 -14.63 -9.58
C GLY A 182 -2.24 -14.65 -10.54
N ASN A 183 -2.03 -15.35 -11.65
CA ASN A 183 -3.07 -15.55 -12.65
C ASN A 183 -3.45 -17.04 -12.67
N ILE A 184 -4.73 -17.33 -12.55
CA ILE A 184 -5.28 -18.71 -12.59
C ILE A 184 -5.91 -18.94 -13.95
N GLN A 185 -5.58 -20.05 -14.57
CA GLN A 185 -6.25 -20.48 -15.80
C GLN A 185 -7.51 -21.25 -15.44
N ILE A 186 -8.67 -20.75 -15.92
CA ILE A 186 -9.96 -21.40 -15.69
C ILE A 186 -10.45 -21.99 -17.01
N PRO A 187 -10.82 -23.29 -17.05
CA PRO A 187 -11.36 -23.93 -18.24
C PRO A 187 -12.62 -23.24 -18.74
N ALA A 188 -12.80 -23.18 -20.07
CA ALA A 188 -13.91 -22.47 -20.70
C ALA A 188 -15.30 -23.04 -20.34
N ASN A 189 -15.37 -24.32 -20.01
CA ASN A 189 -16.60 -25.01 -19.60
C ASN A 189 -17.07 -24.62 -18.18
N GLU A 190 -16.30 -23.82 -17.46
CA GLU A 190 -16.69 -23.25 -16.15
C GLU A 190 -17.39 -21.89 -16.30
N ASN A 191 -17.51 -21.37 -17.52
CA ASN A 191 -18.17 -20.08 -17.77
C ASN A 191 -19.62 -20.09 -17.30
N GLY A 192 -20.04 -19.04 -16.60
CA GLY A 192 -21.38 -18.89 -16.04
C GLY A 192 -21.60 -19.62 -14.72
N LYS A 193 -20.60 -20.30 -14.17
CA LYS A 193 -20.71 -21.04 -12.90
C LYS A 193 -20.21 -20.26 -11.71
N LYS A 194 -20.75 -20.56 -10.55
CA LYS A 194 -20.16 -20.15 -9.26
C LYS A 194 -18.97 -21.03 -8.97
N LEU A 195 -17.87 -20.41 -8.56
CA LEU A 195 -16.63 -21.09 -8.19
C LEU A 195 -16.20 -20.65 -6.80
N ASN A 196 -15.54 -21.56 -6.08
CA ASN A 196 -14.90 -21.29 -4.80
C ASN A 196 -13.39 -21.18 -4.98
N LEU A 197 -12.81 -20.05 -4.57
CA LEU A 197 -11.38 -19.88 -4.41
C LEU A 197 -11.07 -19.98 -2.92
N THR A 198 -10.35 -21.03 -2.53
CA THR A 198 -9.79 -21.18 -1.18
C THR A 198 -8.30 -20.87 -1.25
N VAL A 199 -7.83 -20.01 -0.37
CA VAL A 199 -6.43 -19.58 -0.31
C VAL A 199 -5.90 -19.83 1.09
N THR A 200 -4.72 -20.41 1.20
CA THR A 200 -4.03 -20.67 2.47
C THR A 200 -2.67 -20.01 2.45
N SER A 201 -2.39 -19.19 3.46
CA SER A 201 -1.06 -18.63 3.73
C SER A 201 -0.40 -19.41 4.85
N SER A 202 0.87 -19.79 4.65
CA SER A 202 1.73 -20.39 5.68
C SER A 202 2.78 -19.36 6.11
N PHE A 203 3.08 -19.34 7.40
CA PHE A 203 4.02 -18.41 8.03
C PHE A 203 5.27 -19.12 8.55
N ASN A 204 6.38 -18.40 8.68
CA ASN A 204 7.66 -18.97 9.12
C ASN A 204 7.64 -19.53 10.56
N ASP A 205 6.61 -19.21 11.36
CA ASP A 205 6.37 -19.77 12.69
C ASP A 205 5.52 -21.05 12.66
N GLY A 206 5.21 -21.57 11.47
CA GLY A 206 4.41 -22.78 11.29
C GLY A 206 2.89 -22.56 11.38
N LYS A 207 2.44 -21.35 11.64
CA LYS A 207 1.01 -21.03 11.63
C LYS A 207 0.48 -20.86 10.21
N GLU A 208 -0.83 -21.02 10.06
CA GLU A 208 -1.55 -20.85 8.81
C GLU A 208 -2.79 -19.98 8.97
N ALA A 209 -3.22 -19.37 7.89
CA ALA A 209 -4.50 -18.70 7.78
C ALA A 209 -5.14 -19.06 6.44
N THR A 210 -6.47 -19.30 6.45
CA THR A 210 -7.22 -19.70 5.26
C THR A 210 -8.43 -18.79 5.07
N ALA A 211 -8.71 -18.43 3.81
CA ALA A 211 -9.91 -17.72 3.42
C ALA A 211 -10.52 -18.34 2.17
N THR A 212 -11.84 -18.22 2.03
CA THR A 212 -12.57 -18.68 0.85
C THR A 212 -13.43 -17.56 0.30
N SER A 213 -13.39 -17.36 -1.01
CA SER A 213 -14.27 -16.48 -1.77
C SER A 213 -15.05 -17.27 -2.81
N GLN A 214 -16.39 -17.16 -2.77
CA GLN A 214 -17.24 -17.67 -3.82
C GLN A 214 -17.57 -16.53 -4.79
N PHE A 215 -17.39 -16.75 -6.08
CA PHE A 215 -17.63 -15.75 -7.12
C PHE A 215 -18.25 -16.38 -8.36
N LEU A 216 -18.90 -15.56 -9.20
CA LEU A 216 -19.42 -15.99 -10.49
C LEU A 216 -18.35 -15.79 -11.57
N TYR A 217 -17.93 -16.86 -12.22
CA TYR A 217 -17.00 -16.78 -13.35
C TYR A 217 -17.72 -16.46 -14.64
N GLN A 218 -17.43 -15.33 -15.27
CA GLN A 218 -18.00 -14.90 -16.54
C GLN A 218 -16.92 -14.45 -17.51
N LYS A 219 -16.61 -15.30 -18.49
CA LYS A 219 -15.59 -15.03 -19.51
C LYS A 219 -15.96 -13.84 -20.41
N ASP A 220 -17.24 -13.71 -20.73
CA ASP A 220 -17.75 -12.72 -21.68
C ASP A 220 -18.45 -11.54 -20.99
N PHE A 221 -18.03 -11.22 -19.75
CA PHE A 221 -18.54 -10.05 -19.06
C PHE A 221 -18.16 -8.80 -19.87
N LYS A 222 -19.08 -8.34 -20.70
CA LYS A 222 -18.97 -7.04 -21.34
C LYS A 222 -19.28 -5.98 -20.29
N SER A 223 -18.23 -5.37 -19.74
CA SER A 223 -18.36 -4.08 -19.11
C SER A 223 -18.98 -3.16 -20.16
N THR A 224 -20.22 -2.75 -19.97
CA THR A 224 -20.72 -1.58 -20.67
C THR A 224 -19.89 -0.42 -20.15
N ALA A 225 -18.86 -0.05 -20.91
CA ALA A 225 -18.13 1.17 -20.66
C ALA A 225 -19.17 2.31 -20.75
N ILE A 226 -19.65 2.76 -19.60
CA ILE A 226 -20.40 3.99 -19.54
C ILE A 226 -19.40 5.04 -19.98
N ALA A 227 -19.67 5.69 -21.11
CA ALA A 227 -18.89 6.85 -21.55
C ALA A 227 -19.16 7.98 -20.56
N GLY A 228 -18.56 7.86 -19.40
CA GLY A 228 -18.65 8.83 -18.33
C GLY A 228 -17.88 10.09 -18.71
N LYS A 229 -18.34 11.21 -18.22
CA LYS A 229 -17.58 12.46 -18.27
C LYS A 229 -16.31 12.30 -17.42
N ASP A 230 -15.22 12.87 -17.87
CA ASP A 230 -13.99 12.93 -17.12
C ASP A 230 -14.23 13.58 -15.75
N TRP A 231 -13.60 13.02 -14.72
CA TRP A 231 -13.55 13.55 -13.35
C TRP A 231 -12.10 13.98 -13.09
N ASN A 232 -11.71 15.09 -13.67
CA ASN A 232 -10.29 15.48 -13.83
C ASN A 232 -9.78 16.45 -12.76
N THR A 233 -10.60 16.80 -11.80
CA THR A 233 -10.21 17.61 -10.63
C THR A 233 -10.85 17.09 -9.35
N LEU A 234 -10.39 17.55 -8.18
CA LEU A 234 -11.05 17.34 -6.91
C LEU A 234 -12.51 17.83 -7.02
N LEU A 235 -13.47 16.98 -6.62
CA LEU A 235 -14.90 17.26 -6.73
C LEU A 235 -15.38 17.57 -8.16
N GLN A 236 -14.75 16.96 -9.17
CA GLN A 236 -15.17 16.85 -10.57
C GLN A 236 -14.92 18.09 -11.45
N ASN A 237 -15.12 19.29 -10.99
CA ASN A 237 -15.02 20.51 -11.80
C ASN A 237 -14.44 21.68 -10.98
N ALA A 238 -14.17 22.81 -11.68
CA ALA A 238 -13.62 23.99 -11.05
C ALA A 238 -14.53 24.61 -9.97
N SER A 239 -15.82 24.31 -9.99
CA SER A 239 -16.78 24.76 -8.95
C SER A 239 -16.86 23.79 -7.77
N HIS A 240 -16.08 22.70 -7.79
CA HIS A 240 -16.07 21.68 -6.73
C HIS A 240 -17.47 21.17 -6.35
N SER A 241 -18.34 20.94 -7.34
CA SER A 241 -19.73 20.54 -7.10
C SER A 241 -19.88 19.12 -6.56
N GLY A 242 -18.89 18.26 -6.77
CA GLY A 242 -18.88 16.89 -6.27
C GLY A 242 -19.96 15.98 -6.87
N GLY A 243 -20.60 16.39 -7.95
CA GLY A 243 -21.69 15.65 -8.56
C GLY A 243 -21.74 15.75 -10.06
N ILE A 244 -22.27 14.72 -10.69
CA ILE A 244 -22.65 14.73 -12.11
C ILE A 244 -24.12 14.39 -12.21
N ASN A 245 -24.79 15.00 -13.16
CA ASN A 245 -26.14 14.58 -13.54
C ASN A 245 -26.01 13.51 -14.61
N ASP A 246 -26.09 12.23 -14.19
CA ASP A 246 -26.00 11.08 -15.08
C ASP A 246 -27.20 10.18 -14.94
N SER A 247 -28.11 10.28 -15.91
CA SER A 247 -29.31 9.45 -15.97
C SER A 247 -29.06 7.98 -16.36
N GLN A 248 -27.83 7.65 -16.73
CA GLN A 248 -27.47 6.28 -17.13
C GLN A 248 -27.06 5.40 -15.94
N ILE A 249 -26.76 5.99 -14.78
CA ILE A 249 -26.48 5.22 -13.57
C ILE A 249 -27.77 4.58 -13.06
N LYS A 250 -27.79 3.26 -13.05
CA LYS A 250 -28.94 2.46 -12.59
C LYS A 250 -28.54 1.68 -11.33
N LEU A 251 -29.48 1.62 -10.39
CA LEU A 251 -29.33 0.79 -9.19
C LEU A 251 -29.89 -0.61 -9.41
N PRO A 252 -29.34 -1.66 -8.74
CA PRO A 252 -28.20 -1.60 -7.81
C PRO A 252 -26.86 -1.47 -8.55
N LEU A 253 -25.91 -0.79 -7.93
CA LEU A 253 -24.54 -0.74 -8.43
C LEU A 253 -23.87 -2.11 -8.25
N GLN A 254 -23.01 -2.48 -9.20
CA GLN A 254 -22.20 -3.69 -9.14
C GLN A 254 -20.71 -3.31 -9.20
N LEU A 255 -19.90 -4.03 -8.43
CA LEU A 255 -18.45 -3.87 -8.50
C LEU A 255 -17.96 -4.46 -9.83
N GLN A 256 -17.28 -3.66 -10.63
CA GLN A 256 -16.73 -4.09 -11.92
C GLN A 256 -15.28 -4.55 -11.80
N TRP A 257 -14.48 -3.87 -11.02
CA TRP A 257 -13.07 -4.20 -10.81
C TRP A 257 -12.56 -3.61 -9.49
N THR A 258 -11.47 -4.16 -9.02
CA THR A 258 -10.67 -3.63 -7.90
C THR A 258 -9.21 -3.57 -8.32
N ALA A 259 -8.50 -2.62 -7.76
CA ALA A 259 -7.05 -2.53 -7.89
C ALA A 259 -6.44 -2.30 -6.51
N ASN A 260 -5.36 -3.01 -6.22
CA ASN A 260 -4.58 -2.77 -5.03
C ASN A 260 -3.49 -1.74 -5.34
N THR A 261 -3.48 -0.63 -4.65
CA THR A 261 -2.49 0.44 -4.83
C THR A 261 -1.21 0.21 -4.02
N GLY A 262 -1.19 -0.84 -3.20
CA GLY A 262 -0.02 -1.19 -2.36
C GLY A 262 0.21 -0.28 -1.16
N SER A 263 -0.60 0.76 -0.98
CA SER A 263 -0.49 1.70 0.14
C SER A 263 -1.84 2.36 0.47
N ASN A 264 -1.94 2.97 1.64
CA ASN A 264 -3.08 3.80 1.99
C ASN A 264 -3.09 5.07 1.13
N ILE A 265 -4.25 5.35 0.57
CA ILE A 265 -4.53 6.61 -0.12
C ILE A 265 -5.16 7.54 0.92
N PHE A 266 -4.47 8.62 1.23
CA PHE A 266 -4.92 9.56 2.25
C PHE A 266 -5.17 10.94 1.66
N MET A 267 -6.36 11.47 1.91
CA MET A 267 -6.80 12.82 1.50
C MET A 267 -6.69 13.11 -0.02
N THR A 268 -6.73 12.08 -0.86
CA THR A 268 -6.77 12.26 -2.31
C THR A 268 -8.06 11.69 -2.88
N SER A 269 -8.61 12.34 -3.89
CA SER A 269 -9.74 11.82 -4.66
C SER A 269 -9.22 11.14 -5.93
N PRO A 270 -9.78 9.99 -6.32
CA PRO A 270 -9.50 9.44 -7.64
C PRO A 270 -9.85 10.45 -8.72
N LEU A 271 -8.96 10.63 -9.70
CA LEU A 271 -9.22 11.39 -10.91
C LEU A 271 -9.52 10.44 -12.06
N ILE A 272 -10.44 10.81 -12.92
CA ILE A 272 -10.80 10.01 -14.10
C ILE A 272 -10.59 10.89 -15.32
N ALA A 273 -9.71 10.45 -16.21
CA ALA A 273 -9.47 11.11 -17.48
C ALA A 273 -9.13 10.09 -18.55
N ARG A 274 -9.67 10.26 -19.75
CA ARG A 274 -9.39 9.40 -20.90
C ARG A 274 -9.53 7.91 -20.58
N GLN A 275 -10.62 7.52 -19.89
CA GLN A 275 -10.91 6.14 -19.47
C GLN A 275 -9.88 5.52 -18.50
N LYS A 276 -9.09 6.32 -17.84
CA LYS A 276 -8.11 5.89 -16.82
C LYS A 276 -8.46 6.50 -15.48
N VAL A 277 -8.21 5.76 -14.41
CA VAL A 277 -8.29 6.23 -13.03
C VAL A 277 -6.88 6.54 -12.54
N PHE A 278 -6.68 7.73 -12.02
CA PHE A 278 -5.42 8.19 -11.43
C PHE A 278 -5.61 8.35 -9.93
N ILE A 279 -4.70 7.81 -9.15
CA ILE A 279 -4.69 7.86 -7.69
C ILE A 279 -3.27 8.22 -7.26
N ALA A 280 -3.12 9.17 -6.33
CA ALA A 280 -1.84 9.62 -5.80
C ALA A 280 -1.78 9.50 -4.28
#